data_e926838b617a5b73f22081e417d9a286
#
_entry.id   e926838b617a5b73f22081e417d9a286
#
_cell.length_a   1.000
_cell.length_b   1.000
_cell.length_c   1.000
_cell.angle_alpha   90.00
_cell.angle_beta   90.00
_cell.angle_gamma   90.00
#
_symmetry.space_group_name_H-M   'P 1'
#
loop_
_entity.id
_entity.type
_entity.pdbx_description
1 polymer ?
#
loop_
_entity_poly.entity_id
_entity_poly.type
_entity_poly.pdbx_seq_one_letter_code
_entity_poly.pdbx_strand_id
1 'polypeptide(L)'
;MSHFAKVENGIVTDVIVADQTFIDSAVLGHGWIQTSYNTRGNVHYGQDGEPDGGVALNKNYAGIGYTYDGTGFAAPSPYPSWTLNSDTYLWEAPTPKPDGMYEWDEATLSWVENVPA
;
A
#
# COMPACT_ATOMS: atom_id res chain seq x y z
N MET A 1 4.61 6.69 -19.45
CA MET A 1 4.58 5.30 -18.94
C MET A 1 3.95 5.24 -17.58
N SER A 2 3.31 4.15 -17.27
CA SER A 2 2.64 3.96 -16.00
C SER A 2 3.22 2.75 -15.27
N HIS A 3 2.91 2.65 -13.98
CA HIS A 3 3.28 1.49 -13.17
C HIS A 3 2.14 0.47 -13.17
N PHE A 4 2.49 -0.79 -13.30
CA PHE A 4 1.52 -1.90 -13.28
C PHE A 4 2.00 -2.99 -12.34
N ALA A 5 1.07 -3.56 -11.59
CA ALA A 5 1.32 -4.69 -10.70
C ALA A 5 0.68 -5.93 -11.28
N LYS A 6 1.42 -7.03 -11.33
CA LYS A 6 0.84 -8.33 -11.67
C LYS A 6 0.28 -8.97 -10.40
N VAL A 7 -0.98 -9.40 -10.49
CA VAL A 7 -1.69 -10.01 -9.36
C VAL A 7 -2.03 -11.46 -9.71
N GLU A 8 -1.57 -12.40 -8.87
CA GLU A 8 -1.89 -13.81 -9.00
C GLU A 8 -2.44 -14.30 -7.67
N ASN A 9 -3.63 -14.88 -7.68
CA ASN A 9 -4.32 -15.36 -6.48
C ASN A 9 -4.43 -14.29 -5.40
N GLY A 10 -4.67 -13.03 -5.81
CA GLY A 10 -4.81 -11.91 -4.88
C GLY A 10 -3.51 -11.37 -4.31
N ILE A 11 -2.36 -11.86 -4.77
CA ILE A 11 -1.03 -11.43 -4.30
C ILE A 11 -0.25 -10.79 -5.45
N VAL A 12 0.39 -9.65 -5.17
CA VAL A 12 1.25 -8.98 -6.14
C VAL A 12 2.54 -9.77 -6.31
N THR A 13 2.81 -10.20 -7.52
CA THR A 13 4.00 -11.00 -7.84
C THR A 13 5.06 -10.21 -8.59
N ASP A 14 4.69 -9.09 -9.22
CA ASP A 14 5.62 -8.24 -9.96
C ASP A 14 5.08 -6.81 -10.07
N VAL A 15 5.98 -5.85 -10.22
CA VAL A 15 5.62 -4.45 -10.48
C VAL A 15 6.56 -3.91 -11.56
N ILE A 16 6.00 -3.36 -12.63
CA ILE A 16 6.77 -2.86 -13.77
C ILE A 16 6.31 -1.47 -14.19
N VAL A 17 7.15 -0.80 -14.97
CA VAL A 17 6.80 0.43 -15.67
C VAL A 17 6.61 0.09 -17.15
N ALA A 18 5.44 0.42 -17.70
CA ALA A 18 5.12 0.08 -19.08
C ALA A 18 4.04 1.02 -19.62
N ASP A 19 3.88 1.03 -20.95
CA ASP A 19 2.74 1.70 -21.58
C ASP A 19 1.50 0.81 -21.52
N GLN A 20 0.33 1.44 -21.43
CA GLN A 20 -0.94 0.71 -21.43
C GLN A 20 -1.08 -0.16 -22.69
N THR A 21 -0.62 0.33 -23.84
CA THR A 21 -0.65 -0.43 -25.09
C THR A 21 0.14 -1.73 -24.98
N PHE A 22 1.28 -1.69 -24.31
CA PHE A 22 2.11 -2.89 -24.09
C PHE A 22 1.38 -3.88 -23.19
N ILE A 23 0.75 -3.40 -22.11
CA ILE A 23 -0.03 -4.23 -21.20
C ILE A 23 -1.23 -4.86 -21.95
N ASP A 24 -1.93 -4.08 -22.77
CA ASP A 24 -3.08 -4.55 -23.54
C ASP A 24 -2.70 -5.62 -24.57
N SER A 25 -1.44 -5.62 -25.04
CA SER A 25 -0.94 -6.63 -25.97
C SER A 25 -0.82 -8.03 -25.34
N ALA A 26 -0.88 -8.11 -24.02
CA ALA A 26 -0.75 -9.36 -23.24
C ALA A 26 0.55 -10.13 -23.50
N VAL A 27 1.61 -9.46 -23.94
CA VAL A 27 2.91 -10.10 -24.14
C VAL A 27 3.44 -10.71 -22.84
N LEU A 28 3.22 -10.03 -21.70
CA LEU A 28 3.61 -10.51 -20.38
C LEU A 28 2.46 -11.25 -19.65
N GLY A 29 1.40 -11.62 -20.40
CA GLY A 29 0.24 -12.28 -19.80
C GLY A 29 -0.81 -11.30 -19.30
N HIS A 30 -1.77 -11.81 -18.56
CA HIS A 30 -2.88 -11.04 -18.00
C HIS A 30 -2.70 -10.85 -16.48
N GLY A 31 -3.61 -10.10 -15.88
CA GLY A 31 -3.59 -9.87 -14.43
C GLY A 31 -2.81 -8.64 -13.99
N TRP A 32 -2.57 -7.71 -14.93
CA TRP A 32 -1.89 -6.46 -14.63
C TRP A 32 -2.88 -5.39 -14.20
N ILE A 33 -2.63 -4.78 -13.05
CA ILE A 33 -3.47 -3.74 -12.46
C ILE A 33 -2.63 -2.46 -12.35
N GLN A 34 -3.16 -1.34 -12.83
CA GLN A 34 -2.45 -0.08 -12.76
C GLN A 34 -2.26 0.37 -11.31
N THR A 35 -1.06 0.86 -10.99
CA THR A 35 -0.71 1.43 -9.70
C THR A 35 0.10 2.70 -9.92
N SER A 36 0.35 3.46 -8.85
CA SER A 36 1.12 4.69 -8.95
C SER A 36 1.96 4.89 -7.68
N TYR A 37 3.25 5.15 -7.87
CA TYR A 37 4.17 5.35 -6.76
C TYR A 37 3.87 6.61 -5.93
N ASN A 38 3.00 7.51 -6.45
CA ASN A 38 2.59 8.71 -5.75
C ASN A 38 1.30 8.54 -4.94
N THR A 39 0.77 7.31 -4.83
CA THR A 39 -0.48 7.04 -4.14
C THR A 39 -0.23 6.31 -2.83
N ARG A 40 -0.79 6.84 -1.74
CA ARG A 40 -0.71 6.21 -0.42
C ARG A 40 -1.93 6.61 0.40
N GLY A 41 -2.51 5.64 1.11
CA GLY A 41 -3.65 5.89 1.97
C GLY A 41 -4.84 6.46 1.22
N ASN A 42 -5.04 6.05 -0.03
CA ASN A 42 -6.12 6.53 -0.90
C ASN A 42 -5.98 8.03 -1.24
N VAL A 43 -4.76 8.54 -1.28
CA VAL A 43 -4.47 9.93 -1.67
C VAL A 43 -3.34 9.93 -2.69
N HIS A 44 -3.49 10.74 -3.73
CA HIS A 44 -2.44 10.99 -4.72
C HIS A 44 -1.65 12.23 -4.33
N TYR A 45 -0.32 12.12 -4.30
CA TYR A 45 0.57 13.20 -3.90
C TYR A 45 1.33 13.76 -5.09
N GLY A 46 1.57 15.07 -5.08
CA GLY A 46 2.39 15.74 -6.07
C GLY A 46 3.89 15.63 -5.77
N GLN A 47 4.70 16.24 -6.62
CA GLN A 47 6.17 16.21 -6.48
C GLN A 47 6.65 16.91 -5.21
N ASP A 48 5.85 17.84 -4.67
CA ASP A 48 6.15 18.54 -3.41
C ASP A 48 5.82 17.74 -2.17
N GLY A 49 5.29 16.53 -2.32
CA GLY A 49 4.88 15.69 -1.21
C GLY A 49 3.53 16.03 -0.61
N GLU A 50 2.79 16.96 -1.21
CA GLU A 50 1.46 17.34 -0.76
C GLU A 50 0.37 16.74 -1.65
N PRO A 51 -0.86 16.51 -1.12
CA PRO A 51 -1.97 16.04 -1.95
C PRO A 51 -2.23 17.02 -3.10
N ASP A 52 -2.40 16.49 -4.29
CA ASP A 52 -2.59 17.30 -5.51
C ASP A 52 -4.00 17.16 -6.12
N GLY A 53 -4.90 16.41 -5.47
CA GLY A 53 -6.24 16.17 -5.98
C GLY A 53 -6.30 15.17 -7.13
N GLY A 54 -5.20 14.51 -7.46
CA GLY A 54 -5.17 13.50 -8.50
C GLY A 54 -5.85 12.20 -8.09
N VAL A 55 -5.96 11.27 -9.02
CA VAL A 55 -6.61 9.98 -8.78
C VAL A 55 -5.70 9.07 -7.98
N ALA A 56 -6.20 8.59 -6.83
CA ALA A 56 -5.49 7.62 -5.99
C ALA A 56 -5.76 6.22 -6.54
N LEU A 57 -4.90 5.74 -7.43
CA LEU A 57 -5.10 4.46 -8.10
C LEU A 57 -4.97 3.30 -7.12
N ASN A 58 -6.10 2.58 -6.89
CA ASN A 58 -6.15 1.36 -6.09
C ASN A 58 -5.57 1.53 -4.68
N LYS A 59 -5.81 2.67 -4.05
CA LYS A 59 -5.53 3.01 -2.64
C LYS A 59 -4.05 3.24 -2.34
N ASN A 60 -3.17 2.33 -2.72
CA ASN A 60 -1.75 2.41 -2.40
C ASN A 60 -0.88 1.97 -3.56
N TYR A 61 0.35 2.45 -3.61
CA TYR A 61 1.34 1.90 -4.52
C TYR A 61 1.58 0.44 -4.20
N ALA A 62 1.52 -0.41 -5.24
CA ALA A 62 1.71 -1.84 -5.06
C ALA A 62 3.17 -2.19 -4.81
N GLY A 63 3.40 -3.18 -3.95
CA GLY A 63 4.70 -3.81 -3.76
C GLY A 63 4.57 -5.32 -3.89
N ILE A 64 5.67 -5.98 -4.22
CA ILE A 64 5.69 -7.44 -4.30
C ILE A 64 5.33 -8.01 -2.93
N GLY A 65 4.39 -8.97 -2.90
CA GLY A 65 3.88 -9.54 -1.66
C GLY A 65 2.65 -8.85 -1.09
N TYR A 66 2.27 -7.68 -1.63
CA TYR A 66 1.04 -7.01 -1.22
C TYR A 66 -0.18 -7.81 -1.67
N THR A 67 -1.31 -7.59 -1.01
CA THR A 67 -2.59 -8.17 -1.41
C THR A 67 -3.38 -7.19 -2.27
N TYR A 68 -4.20 -7.72 -3.17
CA TYR A 68 -5.15 -6.96 -3.96
C TYR A 68 -6.50 -7.66 -3.92
N ASP A 69 -7.53 -6.96 -3.45
CA ASP A 69 -8.87 -7.54 -3.25
C ASP A 69 -9.89 -7.13 -4.31
N GLY A 70 -9.44 -6.46 -5.37
CA GLY A 70 -10.32 -5.90 -6.41
C GLY A 70 -10.63 -4.43 -6.20
N THR A 71 -10.30 -3.87 -5.04
CA THR A 71 -10.53 -2.46 -4.70
C THR A 71 -9.23 -1.71 -4.50
N GLY A 72 -8.25 -2.32 -3.84
CA GLY A 72 -6.99 -1.66 -3.57
C GLY A 72 -5.88 -2.60 -3.13
N PHE A 73 -4.67 -2.06 -3.06
CA PHE A 73 -3.48 -2.77 -2.62
C PHE A 73 -3.24 -2.50 -1.13
N ALA A 74 -2.91 -3.55 -0.40
CA ALA A 74 -2.54 -3.46 1.01
C ALA A 74 -1.23 -4.19 1.26
N ALA A 75 -0.35 -3.58 2.07
CA ALA A 75 0.88 -4.23 2.50
C ALA A 75 0.54 -5.43 3.40
N PRO A 76 1.48 -6.37 3.60
CA PRO A 76 1.29 -7.41 4.61
C PRO A 76 1.05 -6.81 5.99
N SER A 77 0.21 -7.45 6.79
CA SER A 77 -0.06 -6.98 8.15
C SER A 77 1.23 -6.96 8.97
N PRO A 78 1.57 -5.83 9.62
CA PRO A 78 2.77 -5.78 10.45
C PRO A 78 2.61 -6.55 11.75
N TYR A 79 1.39 -6.67 12.27
CA TYR A 79 1.09 -7.36 13.52
C TYR A 79 -0.31 -7.97 13.46
N PRO A 80 -0.53 -9.12 14.10
CA PRO A 80 -1.84 -9.80 14.06
C PRO A 80 -2.99 -8.99 14.65
N SER A 81 -2.70 -8.08 15.60
CA SER A 81 -3.73 -7.28 16.27
C SER A 81 -4.17 -6.04 15.47
N TRP A 82 -3.40 -5.67 14.44
CA TRP A 82 -3.72 -4.48 13.65
C TRP A 82 -4.84 -4.78 12.66
N THR A 83 -5.64 -3.76 12.34
CA THR A 83 -6.75 -3.89 11.40
C THR A 83 -6.54 -2.99 10.19
N LEU A 84 -7.05 -3.44 9.05
CA LEU A 84 -6.94 -2.69 7.81
C LEU A 84 -8.06 -1.65 7.73
N ASN A 85 -7.68 -0.39 7.52
CA ASN A 85 -8.65 0.67 7.26
C ASN A 85 -9.22 0.48 5.85
N SER A 86 -10.53 0.35 5.72
CA SER A 86 -11.19 0.05 4.45
C SER A 86 -11.19 1.23 3.47
N ASP A 87 -10.93 2.45 3.94
CA ASP A 87 -10.84 3.63 3.07
C ASP A 87 -9.43 3.86 2.55
N THR A 88 -8.43 3.70 3.41
CA THR A 88 -7.04 4.01 3.09
C THR A 88 -6.21 2.78 2.73
N TYR A 89 -6.66 1.57 3.11
CA TYR A 89 -5.91 0.32 3.01
C TYR A 89 -4.55 0.39 3.69
N LEU A 90 -4.49 1.18 4.77
CA LEU A 90 -3.35 1.22 5.69
C LEU A 90 -3.71 0.46 6.95
N TRP A 91 -2.72 -0.19 7.54
CA TRP A 91 -2.90 -0.96 8.77
C TRP A 91 -2.88 -0.02 9.97
N GLU A 92 -3.78 -0.25 10.91
CA GLU A 92 -3.94 0.59 12.10
C GLU A 92 -3.87 -0.25 13.36
N ALA A 93 -3.10 0.24 14.34
CA ALA A 93 -3.04 -0.38 15.65
C ALA A 93 -4.38 -0.26 16.36
N PRO A 94 -4.71 -1.18 17.31
CA PRO A 94 -5.94 -1.08 18.09
C PRO A 94 -6.00 0.19 18.93
N THR A 95 -4.85 0.77 19.27
CA THR A 95 -4.75 2.00 20.04
C THR A 95 -3.93 3.03 19.26
N PRO A 96 -4.37 4.30 19.16
CA PRO A 96 -3.62 5.33 18.45
C PRO A 96 -2.24 5.54 19.05
N LYS A 97 -1.26 5.79 18.16
CA LYS A 97 0.11 6.05 18.59
C LYS A 97 0.18 7.40 19.32
N PRO A 98 0.75 7.45 20.55
CA PRO A 98 1.00 8.73 21.23
C PRO A 98 2.06 9.56 20.49
N ASP A 99 2.07 10.86 20.73
CA ASP A 99 3.11 11.73 20.19
C ASP A 99 4.45 11.37 20.82
N GLY A 100 5.47 11.30 19.97
CA GLY A 100 6.83 10.98 20.41
C GLY A 100 7.37 9.70 19.82
N MET A 101 8.45 9.19 20.40
CA MET A 101 9.12 8.00 19.91
C MET A 101 8.60 6.76 20.63
N TYR A 102 7.66 6.09 20.00
CA TYR A 102 7.05 4.87 20.52
C TYR A 102 7.17 3.72 19.53
N GLU A 103 7.29 2.52 20.06
CA GLU A 103 7.25 1.28 19.28
C GLU A 103 6.06 0.44 19.74
N TRP A 104 5.48 -0.28 18.77
CA TRP A 104 4.38 -1.20 19.09
C TRP A 104 4.91 -2.46 19.74
N ASP A 105 4.32 -2.84 20.86
CA ASP A 105 4.60 -4.10 21.55
C ASP A 105 3.38 -5.00 21.41
N GLU A 106 3.48 -6.00 20.55
CA GLU A 106 2.39 -6.92 20.28
C GLU A 106 2.05 -7.78 21.50
N ALA A 107 3.04 -8.11 22.32
CA ALA A 107 2.81 -8.96 23.49
C ALA A 107 1.91 -8.28 24.53
N THR A 108 2.01 -6.97 24.68
CA THR A 108 1.20 -6.19 25.61
C THR A 108 0.08 -5.41 24.93
N LEU A 109 0.01 -5.47 23.58
CA LEU A 109 -0.95 -4.71 22.76
C LEU A 109 -0.92 -3.22 23.09
N SER A 110 0.27 -2.64 23.19
CA SER A 110 0.45 -1.26 23.60
C SER A 110 1.65 -0.61 22.95
N TRP A 111 1.66 0.72 22.96
CA TRP A 111 2.79 1.51 22.53
C TRP A 111 3.77 1.66 23.69
N VAL A 112 5.02 1.32 23.44
CA VAL A 112 6.10 1.41 24.43
C VAL A 112 7.04 2.53 24.02
N GLU A 113 7.34 3.42 24.95
CA GLU A 113 8.24 4.54 24.69
C GLU A 113 9.65 4.04 24.34
N ASN A 114 10.16 4.51 23.19
CA ASN A 114 11.49 4.18 22.73
C ASN A 114 12.46 5.27 23.20
N VAL A 115 12.99 5.11 24.41
CA VAL A 115 13.92 6.09 25.01
C VAL A 115 15.34 5.71 24.63
N PRO A 116 16.08 6.60 23.93
CA PRO A 116 17.49 6.32 23.65
C PRO A 116 18.30 6.16 24.92
N ALA A 117 19.12 5.15 24.94
CA ALA A 117 20.00 4.90 26.09
C ALA A 117 21.12 5.94 26.18
#